data_7bd79af1d35622420ebef2226be71ce5
#
_entry.id   7bd79af1d35622420ebef2226be71ce5
#
_cell.length_a   1.000
_cell.length_b   1.000
_cell.length_c   1.000
_cell.angle_alpha   90.00
_cell.angle_beta   90.00
_cell.angle_gamma   90.00
#
_symmetry.space_group_name_H-M   'P 1'
#
loop_
_entity.id
_entity.type
_entity.pdbx_description
1 polymer ?
#
loop_
_entity_poly.entity_id
_entity_poly.type
_entity_poly.pdbx_seq_one_letter_code
_entity_poly.pdbx_strand_id
1 'polypeptide(L)' 'MRLTAQIKKATDGWIDFRVVELPELVAHARKLDDIAGAVRDAAARLTGRQGQDFDVEVRY' A
#
# COMPACT_ATOMS: atom_id res chain seq x y z
N MET A 1 -10.49 -7.41 -4.92
CA MET A 1 -9.40 -8.01 -4.15
C MET A 1 -9.05 -7.12 -2.98
N ARG A 2 -8.91 -7.71 -1.81
CA ARG A 2 -8.61 -6.96 -0.59
C ARG A 2 -7.12 -6.98 -0.29
N LEU A 3 -6.56 -5.80 -0.05
CA LEU A 3 -5.16 -5.66 0.30
C LEU A 3 -5.02 -4.98 1.66
N THR A 4 -4.08 -5.46 2.46
CA THR A 4 -3.81 -4.90 3.78
C THR A 4 -2.43 -4.25 3.75
N ALA A 5 -2.38 -2.93 3.93
CA ALA A 5 -1.14 -2.20 4.05
C ALA A 5 -0.78 -2.08 5.52
N GLN A 6 0.28 -2.75 5.93
CA GLN A 6 0.75 -2.71 7.30
C GLN A 6 1.90 -1.71 7.43
N ILE A 7 1.73 -0.74 8.31
CA ILE A 7 2.76 0.27 8.56
C ILE A 7 3.88 -0.37 9.38
N LYS A 8 5.10 -0.28 8.88
CA LYS A 8 6.28 -0.84 9.54
C LYS A 8 7.04 0.22 10.31
N LYS A 9 7.16 1.41 9.73
CA LYS A 9 7.97 2.47 10.31
C LYS A 9 7.49 3.82 9.81
N ALA A 10 7.54 4.82 10.67
CA ALA A 10 7.25 6.20 10.32
C ALA A 10 8.41 7.06 10.80
N THR A 11 9.20 7.60 9.87
CA THR A 11 10.42 8.37 10.19
C THR A 11 10.60 9.49 9.17
N ASP A 12 11.01 10.66 9.67
CA ASP A 12 11.38 11.80 8.80
C ASP A 12 10.30 12.21 7.82
N GLY A 13 9.03 12.09 8.24
CA GLY A 13 7.91 12.48 7.39
C GLY A 13 7.52 11.41 6.37
N TRP A 14 8.15 10.23 6.42
CA TRP A 14 7.82 9.12 5.55
C TRP A 14 7.23 7.97 6.33
N ILE A 15 6.27 7.29 5.73
CA ILE A 15 5.63 6.11 6.30
C ILE A 15 5.98 4.93 5.42
N ASP A 16 6.74 3.98 5.97
CA ASP A 16 7.07 2.74 5.27
C ASP A 16 6.01 1.70 5.59
N PHE A 17 5.49 1.07 4.56
CA PHE A 17 4.47 0.05 4.71
C PHE A 17 4.70 -1.12 3.76
N ARG A 18 4.08 -2.24 4.10
CA ARG A 18 4.14 -3.45 3.29
C ARG A 18 2.74 -4.01 3.12
N VAL A 19 2.46 -4.55 1.94
CA VAL A 19 1.19 -5.20 1.68
C VAL A 19 1.29 -6.67 2.10
N VAL A 20 0.44 -7.09 3.02
CA VAL A 20 0.50 -8.44 3.59
C VAL A 20 0.24 -9.51 2.54
N GLU A 21 -0.73 -9.27 1.65
CA GLU A 21 -1.12 -10.20 0.61
C GLU A 21 -0.11 -10.28 -0.53
N LEU A 22 0.70 -9.23 -0.68
CA LEU A 22 1.73 -9.13 -1.71
C LEU A 22 3.05 -8.74 -1.04
N PRO A 23 3.75 -9.71 -0.40
CA PRO A 23 4.93 -9.39 0.41
C PRO A 23 6.06 -8.69 -0.32
N GLU A 24 6.13 -8.87 -1.63
CA GLU A 24 7.14 -8.20 -2.45
C GLU A 24 6.82 -6.73 -2.71
N LEU A 25 5.59 -6.31 -2.42
CA LEU A 25 5.18 -4.93 -2.63
C LEU A 25 5.46 -4.12 -1.37
N VAL A 26 6.56 -3.40 -1.39
CA VAL A 26 6.97 -2.50 -0.32
C VAL A 26 7.00 -1.08 -0.89
N ALA A 27 6.38 -0.16 -0.19
CA ALA A 27 6.30 1.22 -0.64
C ALA A 27 6.32 2.19 0.53
N HIS A 28 6.34 3.47 0.22
CA HIS A 28 6.32 4.52 1.23
C HIS A 28 5.44 5.66 0.79
N ALA A 29 4.90 6.39 1.76
CA ALA A 29 4.05 7.53 1.51
C ALA A 29 4.27 8.58 2.60
N ARG A 30 3.88 9.81 2.35
CA ARG A 30 4.03 10.89 3.31
C ARG A 30 2.84 11.02 4.25
N LYS A 31 1.66 10.63 3.78
CA LYS A 31 0.43 10.75 4.55
C LYS A 31 -0.32 9.42 4.55
N LEU A 32 -1.10 9.20 5.60
CA LEU A 32 -1.94 8.02 5.68
C LEU A 32 -2.91 7.94 4.50
N ASP A 33 -3.46 9.07 4.08
CA ASP A 33 -4.40 9.13 2.96
C ASP A 33 -3.75 8.73 1.63
N ASP A 34 -2.44 8.88 1.51
CA ASP A 34 -1.72 8.54 0.29
C ASP A 34 -1.38 7.05 0.20
N ILE A 35 -1.43 6.33 1.33
CA ILE A 35 -1.08 4.91 1.36
C ILE A 35 -2.00 4.09 0.47
N ALA A 36 -3.30 4.29 0.58
CA ALA A 36 -4.26 3.53 -0.21
C ALA A 36 -4.05 3.72 -1.71
N GLY A 37 -3.84 4.97 -2.14
CA GLY A 37 -3.56 5.28 -3.54
C GLY A 37 -2.26 4.67 -4.02
N ALA A 38 -1.20 4.75 -3.21
CA ALA A 38 0.09 4.17 -3.56
C ALA A 38 0.00 2.64 -3.69
N VAL A 39 -0.72 2.00 -2.77
CA VAL A 39 -0.92 0.55 -2.80
C VAL A 39 -1.69 0.13 -4.05
N ARG A 40 -2.79 0.82 -4.35
CA ARG A 40 -3.59 0.53 -5.54
C ARG A 40 -2.77 0.66 -6.82
N ASP A 41 -2.02 1.73 -6.93
CA ASP A 41 -1.20 1.98 -8.12
C ASP A 41 -0.12 0.92 -8.28
N ALA A 42 0.60 0.61 -7.21
CA ALA A 42 1.65 -0.40 -7.24
C ALA A 42 1.08 -1.80 -7.51
N ALA A 43 -0.04 -2.15 -6.87
CA ALA A 43 -0.68 -3.44 -7.07
C ALA A 43 -1.22 -3.58 -8.50
N ALA A 44 -1.76 -2.51 -9.06
CA ALA A 44 -2.24 -2.51 -10.45
C ALA A 44 -1.11 -2.81 -11.42
N ARG A 45 0.05 -2.22 -11.20
CA ARG A 45 1.22 -2.48 -12.04
C ARG A 45 1.75 -3.90 -11.89
N LEU A 46 1.77 -4.39 -10.66
CA LEU A 46 2.30 -5.71 -10.37
C LEU A 46 1.42 -6.82 -10.90
N THR A 47 0.10 -6.68 -10.78
CA THR A 47 -0.86 -7.73 -11.13
C THR A 47 -1.50 -7.55 -12.50
N GLY A 48 -1.36 -6.38 -13.11
CA GLY A 48 -2.03 -6.06 -14.37
C GLY A 48 -3.52 -5.75 -14.23
N ARG A 49 -4.01 -5.63 -13.00
CA ARG A 49 -5.41 -5.28 -12.72
C ARG A 49 -5.56 -3.76 -12.59
N GLN A 50 -6.81 -3.31 -12.67
CA GLN A 50 -7.09 -1.89 -12.43
C GLN A 50 -7.06 -1.60 -10.94
N GLY A 51 -6.59 -0.40 -10.56
CA GLY A 51 -6.50 -0.03 -9.16
C GLY A 51 -7.83 -0.08 -8.42
N GLN A 52 -8.94 0.20 -9.11
CA GLN A 52 -10.28 0.16 -8.52
C GLN A 52 -10.74 -1.25 -8.12
N ASP A 53 -10.05 -2.29 -8.60
CA ASP A 53 -10.35 -3.67 -8.21
C ASP A 53 -9.82 -4.02 -6.82
N PHE A 54 -9.07 -3.12 -6.20
CA PHE A 54 -8.46 -3.36 -4.90
C PHE A 54 -9.13 -2.55 -3.81
N ASP A 55 -9.47 -3.23 -2.72
CA ASP A 55 -9.90 -2.59 -1.47
C ASP A 55 -8.70 -2.58 -0.54
N VAL A 56 -8.25 -1.40 -0.14
CA VAL A 56 -7.06 -1.26 0.68
C VAL A 56 -7.45 -0.92 2.12
N GLU A 57 -6.94 -1.73 3.05
CA GLU A 57 -7.06 -1.47 4.48
C GLU A 57 -5.68 -1.11 5.01
N VAL A 58 -5.61 -0.05 5.79
CA VAL A 58 -4.36 0.40 6.41
C VAL A 58 -4.34 -0.01 7.87
N ARG A 59 -3.28 -0.68 8.30
CA ARG A 59 -3.10 -1.12 9.69
C ARG A 59 -1.76 -0.63 10.23
N TYR A 60 -1.78 -0.38 11.52
CA TYR A 60 -0.59 0.04 12.25
C TYR A 60 0.20 -1.13 12.81
#